data_6e73ce8e61047657d5dbf97fcc166af6
#
_entry.id   6e73ce8e61047657d5dbf97fcc166af6
#
_cell.length_a   1.000
_cell.length_b   1.000
_cell.length_c   1.000
_cell.angle_alpha   90.00
_cell.angle_beta   90.00
_cell.angle_gamma   90.00
#
_symmetry.space_group_name_H-M   'P 1'
#
loop_
_entity.id
_entity.type
_entity.pdbx_description
1 polymer ?
#
loop_
_entity_poly.entity_id
_entity_poly.type
_entity_poly.pdbx_seq_one_letter_code
_entity_poly.pdbx_strand_id
1 'polypeptide(L)'
;MTARSWRSRTTVLAPPEHVIDTLTDTAACARWSPVPFAVDDGGSHRLVPGSVRRVSGRVLGAPVRFHLHTLEANSRQLRLHARGPVEIRVEYALTPLTEGCAVDAHVCIDPPRHPLGRLVAHTTALLLAAGTLDVTLSRIAREAERSARQGLAGRRS
;
A
#
# COMPACT_ATOMS: atom_id res chain seq x y z
N MET A 1 -1.08 -22.30 -13.21
CA MET A 1 -1.68 -20.97 -13.05
C MET A 1 -0.59 -19.91 -13.08
N THR A 2 -0.81 -18.85 -13.84
CA THR A 2 0.14 -17.73 -13.92
C THR A 2 -0.20 -16.69 -12.86
N ALA A 3 0.83 -15.96 -12.40
CA ALA A 3 0.64 -14.80 -11.53
C ALA A 3 -0.22 -13.74 -12.24
N ARG A 4 -1.07 -13.06 -11.48
CA ARG A 4 -1.92 -11.98 -12.00
C ARG A 4 -1.39 -10.65 -11.50
N SER A 5 -1.47 -9.63 -12.33
CA SER A 5 -0.97 -8.31 -11.96
C SER A 5 -1.93 -7.20 -12.39
N TRP A 6 -1.86 -6.10 -11.65
CA TRP A 6 -2.63 -4.88 -11.91
C TRP A 6 -1.72 -3.68 -11.76
N ARG A 7 -1.97 -2.66 -12.56
CA ARG A 7 -1.21 -1.40 -12.52
C ARG A 7 -2.18 -0.23 -12.48
N SER A 8 -1.76 0.81 -11.78
CA SER A 8 -2.47 2.08 -11.77
C SER A 8 -1.48 3.22 -11.60
N ARG A 9 -1.85 4.41 -12.03
CA ARG A 9 -0.99 5.58 -11.94
C ARG A 9 -1.82 6.78 -11.51
N THR A 10 -1.22 7.64 -10.69
CA THR A 10 -1.82 8.93 -10.31
C THR A 10 -0.74 10.00 -10.19
N THR A 11 -1.16 11.25 -10.23
CA THR A 11 -0.29 12.39 -9.94
C THR A 11 -0.68 12.96 -8.59
N VAL A 12 0.33 13.24 -7.76
CA VAL A 12 0.15 13.78 -6.41
C VAL A 12 0.79 15.15 -6.35
N LEU A 13 0.06 16.14 -5.85
CA LEU A 13 0.57 17.50 -5.64
C LEU A 13 1.32 17.62 -4.31
N ALA A 14 2.30 16.74 -4.14
CA ALA A 14 3.18 16.71 -2.98
C ALA A 14 4.54 16.14 -3.40
N PRO A 15 5.63 16.51 -2.71
CA PRO A 15 6.95 15.95 -3.00
C PRO A 15 6.99 14.44 -2.75
N PRO A 16 7.87 13.69 -3.44
CA PRO A 16 7.98 12.24 -3.24
C PRO A 16 8.18 11.84 -1.77
N GLU A 17 8.89 12.64 -1.00
CA GLU A 17 9.16 12.39 0.42
C GLU A 17 7.86 12.31 1.24
N HIS A 18 6.91 13.20 0.97
CA HIS A 18 5.59 13.18 1.62
C HIS A 18 4.77 11.98 1.20
N VAL A 19 4.88 11.57 -0.04
CA VAL A 19 4.16 10.39 -0.55
C VAL A 19 4.70 9.13 0.12
N ILE A 20 6.03 8.97 0.19
CA ILE A 20 6.62 7.79 0.82
C ILE A 20 6.32 7.77 2.32
N ASP A 21 6.30 8.93 2.98
CA ASP A 21 5.92 9.02 4.38
C ASP A 21 4.47 8.54 4.60
N THR A 22 3.55 8.93 3.72
CA THR A 22 2.15 8.48 3.75
C THR A 22 2.05 6.97 3.54
N LEU A 23 2.80 6.43 2.58
CA LEU A 23 2.78 5.01 2.24
C LEU A 23 3.39 4.14 3.34
N THR A 24 4.36 4.65 4.08
CA THR A 24 5.07 3.88 5.10
C THR A 24 4.54 4.11 6.52
N ASP A 25 3.68 5.10 6.73
CA ASP A 25 3.05 5.35 8.01
C ASP A 25 1.89 4.38 8.23
N THR A 26 2.02 3.48 9.20
CA THR A 26 1.02 2.45 9.47
C THR A 26 -0.32 3.04 9.92
N ALA A 27 -0.32 4.19 10.62
CA ALA A 27 -1.54 4.87 11.00
C ALA A 27 -2.24 5.48 9.78
N ALA A 28 -1.48 6.05 8.84
CA ALA A 28 -2.03 6.58 7.59
C ALA A 28 -2.61 5.45 6.71
N CYS A 29 -1.99 4.28 6.71
CA CYS A 29 -2.47 3.12 5.94
C CYS A 29 -3.93 2.78 6.27
N ALA A 30 -4.32 2.88 7.54
CA ALA A 30 -5.71 2.63 7.95
C ALA A 30 -6.69 3.63 7.33
N ARG A 31 -6.24 4.85 7.03
CA ARG A 31 -7.08 5.92 6.46
C ARG A 31 -7.26 5.79 4.95
N TRP A 32 -6.19 5.42 4.23
CA TRP A 32 -6.28 5.35 2.77
C TRP A 32 -6.62 3.95 2.24
N SER A 33 -6.51 2.92 3.05
CA SER A 33 -6.82 1.56 2.62
C SER A 33 -8.33 1.39 2.36
N PRO A 34 -8.73 0.76 1.25
CA PRO A 34 -10.13 0.47 0.97
C PRO A 34 -10.67 -0.70 1.78
N VAL A 35 -9.79 -1.51 2.39
CA VAL A 35 -10.16 -2.70 3.15
C VAL A 35 -9.70 -2.52 4.59
N PRO A 36 -10.59 -2.76 5.58
CA PRO A 36 -10.19 -2.68 6.99
C PRO A 36 -9.13 -3.74 7.32
N PHE A 37 -8.03 -3.30 7.90
CA PHE A 37 -7.00 -4.20 8.41
C PHE A 37 -6.29 -3.56 9.59
N ALA A 38 -5.66 -4.39 10.42
CA ALA A 38 -4.84 -3.97 11.55
C ALA A 38 -3.40 -4.35 11.30
N VAL A 39 -2.50 -3.39 11.49
CA VAL A 39 -1.05 -3.61 11.41
C VAL A 39 -0.50 -3.65 12.82
N ASP A 40 0.23 -4.72 13.15
CA ASP A 40 0.99 -4.77 14.39
C ASP A 40 2.21 -3.86 14.21
N ASP A 41 2.25 -2.77 14.95
CA ASP A 41 3.27 -1.75 14.77
C ASP A 41 4.63 -2.10 15.40
N GLY A 42 4.68 -3.11 16.26
CA GLY A 42 5.93 -3.56 16.89
C GLY A 42 6.73 -2.46 17.55
N GLY A 43 6.03 -1.39 18.00
CA GLY A 43 6.65 -0.23 18.62
C GLY A 43 7.09 0.87 17.66
N SER A 44 6.87 0.71 16.36
CA SER A 44 7.17 1.72 15.35
C SER A 44 6.00 1.87 14.40
N HIS A 45 5.59 3.10 14.12
CA HIS A 45 4.50 3.42 13.19
C HIS A 45 4.97 3.55 11.75
N ARG A 46 6.21 3.19 11.45
CA ARG A 46 6.79 3.36 10.12
C ARG A 46 7.32 2.05 9.58
N LEU A 47 7.01 1.78 8.31
CA LEU A 47 7.60 0.66 7.56
C LEU A 47 9.01 1.05 7.13
N VAL A 48 10.01 0.28 7.56
CA VAL A 48 11.41 0.51 7.18
C VAL A 48 11.96 -0.70 6.46
N PRO A 49 12.97 -0.53 5.57
CA PRO A 49 13.56 -1.68 4.87
C PRO A 49 14.05 -2.75 5.83
N GLY A 50 13.73 -4.00 5.52
CA GLY A 50 14.08 -5.15 6.35
C GLY A 50 13.09 -5.42 7.47
N SER A 51 12.09 -4.58 7.69
CA SER A 51 11.08 -4.80 8.73
C SER A 51 10.04 -5.83 8.29
N VAL A 52 9.50 -6.55 9.29
CA VAL A 52 8.39 -7.47 9.10
C VAL A 52 7.27 -7.09 10.06
N ARG A 53 6.07 -6.88 9.54
CA ARG A 53 4.88 -6.54 10.32
C ARG A 53 3.80 -7.59 10.13
N ARG A 54 3.06 -7.89 11.18
CA ARG A 54 1.86 -8.72 11.06
C ARG A 54 0.68 -7.84 10.68
N VAL A 55 -0.02 -8.25 9.62
CA VAL A 55 -1.24 -7.58 9.16
C VAL A 55 -2.38 -8.58 9.29
N SER A 56 -3.44 -8.18 9.95
CA SER A 56 -4.62 -9.02 10.12
C SER A 56 -5.86 -8.32 9.57
N GLY A 57 -6.74 -9.09 8.99
CA GLY A 57 -7.99 -8.59 8.42
C GLY A 57 -9.00 -9.72 8.27
N ARG A 58 -10.08 -9.44 7.58
CA ARG A 58 -11.11 -10.44 7.29
C ARG A 58 -11.45 -10.44 5.81
N VAL A 59 -11.60 -11.63 5.25
CA VAL A 59 -12.08 -11.83 3.88
C VAL A 59 -13.32 -12.70 3.97
N LEU A 60 -14.48 -12.15 3.56
CA LEU A 60 -15.79 -12.82 3.66
C LEU A 60 -16.06 -13.38 5.06
N GLY A 61 -15.69 -12.62 6.10
CA GLY A 61 -15.89 -13.00 7.49
C GLY A 61 -14.79 -13.93 8.05
N ALA A 62 -13.95 -14.51 7.22
CA ALA A 62 -12.85 -15.36 7.67
C ALA A 62 -11.63 -14.53 8.05
N PRO A 63 -11.01 -14.78 9.22
CA PRO A 63 -9.80 -14.05 9.61
C PRO A 63 -8.63 -14.48 8.74
N VAL A 64 -7.86 -13.49 8.26
CA VAL A 64 -6.63 -13.72 7.49
C VAL A 64 -5.48 -12.95 8.11
N ARG A 65 -4.29 -13.52 8.03
CA ARG A 65 -3.06 -12.92 8.55
C ARG A 65 -1.98 -12.95 7.49
N PHE A 66 -1.25 -11.86 7.39
CA PHE A 66 -0.11 -11.73 6.50
C PHE A 66 1.10 -11.26 7.28
N HIS A 67 2.28 -11.66 6.81
CA HIS A 67 3.54 -11.07 7.22
C HIS A 67 3.99 -10.12 6.12
N LEU A 68 3.95 -8.84 6.41
CA LEU A 68 4.33 -7.79 5.46
C LEU A 68 5.81 -7.50 5.60
N HIS A 69 6.57 -7.85 4.57
CA HIS A 69 8.00 -7.58 4.48
C HIS A 69 8.20 -6.30 3.69
N THR A 70 8.91 -5.34 4.27
CA THR A 70 9.33 -4.13 3.56
C THR A 70 10.71 -4.41 2.97
N LEU A 71 10.77 -4.54 1.64
CA LEU A 71 12.01 -4.86 0.93
C LEU A 71 12.81 -3.60 0.64
N GLU A 72 12.13 -2.53 0.26
CA GLU A 72 12.75 -1.27 -0.12
C GLU A 72 11.79 -0.13 0.21
N ALA A 73 12.30 0.96 0.76
CA ALA A 73 11.52 2.16 1.05
C ALA A 73 12.43 3.38 0.99
N ASN A 74 12.26 4.20 -0.05
CA ASN A 74 13.00 5.43 -0.25
C ASN A 74 12.14 6.42 -1.04
N SER A 75 12.66 7.60 -1.37
CA SER A 75 11.90 8.64 -2.07
C SER A 75 11.52 8.29 -3.51
N ARG A 76 12.00 7.17 -4.03
CA ARG A 76 11.74 6.75 -5.41
C ARG A 76 10.92 5.47 -5.51
N GLN A 77 10.93 4.64 -4.46
CA GLN A 77 10.34 3.32 -4.56
C GLN A 77 9.97 2.78 -3.19
N LEU A 78 8.83 2.11 -3.14
CA LEU A 78 8.41 1.27 -2.01
C LEU A 78 8.10 -0.12 -2.56
N ARG A 79 8.75 -1.15 -2.02
CA ARG A 79 8.51 -2.54 -2.39
C ARG A 79 8.11 -3.33 -1.16
N LEU A 80 6.96 -3.97 -1.25
CA LEU A 80 6.38 -4.75 -0.16
C LEU A 80 6.09 -6.17 -0.64
N HIS A 81 6.27 -7.12 0.26
CA HIS A 81 5.90 -8.51 0.02
C HIS A 81 5.07 -9.02 1.19
N ALA A 82 3.79 -9.28 0.93
CA ALA A 82 2.87 -9.84 1.92
C ALA A 82 2.81 -11.36 1.74
N ARG A 83 3.20 -12.09 2.78
CA ARG A 83 3.17 -13.55 2.82
C ARG A 83 2.06 -14.01 3.75
N GLY A 84 1.18 -14.87 3.25
CA GLY A 84 0.05 -15.39 4.01
C GLY A 84 -0.63 -16.50 3.23
N PRO A 85 -1.97 -16.59 3.30
CA PRO A 85 -2.71 -17.58 2.51
C PRO A 85 -2.43 -17.47 1.00
N VAL A 86 -2.03 -16.30 0.56
CA VAL A 86 -1.57 -16.02 -0.80
C VAL A 86 -0.40 -15.05 -0.71
N GLU A 87 0.51 -15.09 -1.66
CA GLU A 87 1.62 -14.13 -1.72
C GLU A 87 1.24 -12.95 -2.61
N ILE A 88 1.37 -11.74 -2.07
CA ILE A 88 1.06 -10.49 -2.77
C ILE A 88 2.30 -9.62 -2.75
N ARG A 89 2.72 -9.15 -3.93
CA ARG A 89 3.82 -8.21 -4.08
C ARG A 89 3.25 -6.87 -4.51
N VAL A 90 3.67 -5.81 -3.84
CA VAL A 90 3.23 -4.45 -4.12
C VAL A 90 4.44 -3.58 -4.35
N GLU A 91 4.43 -2.82 -5.44
CA GLU A 91 5.48 -1.87 -5.75
C GLU A 91 4.85 -0.51 -6.06
N TYR A 92 5.43 0.53 -5.47
CA TYR A 92 5.11 1.92 -5.79
C TYR A 92 6.38 2.57 -6.31
N ALA A 93 6.33 3.09 -7.54
CA ALA A 93 7.41 3.84 -8.14
C ALA A 93 7.04 5.32 -8.15
N LEU A 94 7.92 6.17 -7.63
CA LEU A 94 7.70 7.60 -7.51
C LEU A 94 8.62 8.34 -8.48
N THR A 95 8.02 9.16 -9.35
CA THR A 95 8.77 9.98 -10.30
C THR A 95 8.54 11.44 -9.98
N PRO A 96 9.60 12.21 -9.63
CA PRO A 96 9.46 13.65 -9.38
C PRO A 96 8.98 14.38 -10.61
N LEU A 97 8.05 15.32 -10.42
CA LEU A 97 7.54 16.22 -11.46
C LEU A 97 7.85 17.65 -11.03
N THR A 98 7.65 18.60 -11.96
CA THR A 98 7.82 20.03 -11.67
C THR A 98 6.93 20.45 -10.50
N GLU A 99 5.69 19.96 -10.43
CA GLU A 99 4.76 20.21 -9.35
C GLU A 99 4.26 18.87 -8.79
N GLY A 100 4.98 18.32 -7.79
CA GLY A 100 4.57 17.08 -7.15
C GLY A 100 5.30 15.86 -7.67
N CYS A 101 4.60 14.73 -7.76
CA CYS A 101 5.18 13.50 -8.28
C CYS A 101 4.14 12.60 -8.94
N ALA A 102 4.60 11.72 -9.81
CA ALA A 102 3.79 10.64 -10.36
C ALA A 102 4.01 9.39 -9.53
N VAL A 103 2.93 8.68 -9.22
CA VAL A 103 2.96 7.43 -8.47
C VAL A 103 2.42 6.31 -9.36
N ASP A 104 3.26 5.32 -9.64
CA ASP A 104 2.89 4.12 -10.38
C ASP A 104 2.81 2.95 -9.39
N ALA A 105 1.63 2.35 -9.25
CA ALA A 105 1.41 1.21 -8.40
C ALA A 105 1.31 -0.07 -9.22
N HIS A 106 1.95 -1.12 -8.75
CA HIS A 106 1.92 -2.44 -9.37
C HIS A 106 1.67 -3.49 -8.30
N VAL A 107 0.60 -4.25 -8.47
CA VAL A 107 0.24 -5.33 -7.55
C VAL A 107 0.30 -6.65 -8.30
N CYS A 108 1.04 -7.62 -7.77
CA CYS A 108 1.11 -8.98 -8.28
C CYS A 108 0.60 -9.96 -7.23
N ILE A 109 -0.25 -10.90 -7.66
CA ILE A 109 -0.74 -11.98 -6.82
C ILE A 109 -0.20 -13.29 -7.41
N ASP A 110 0.60 -14.01 -6.62
CA ASP A 110 1.12 -15.30 -7.03
C ASP A 110 0.04 -16.39 -6.93
N PRO A 111 0.13 -17.46 -7.73
CA PRO A 111 -0.87 -18.53 -7.69
C PRO A 111 -0.95 -19.16 -6.29
N PRO A 112 -2.15 -19.24 -5.69
CA PRO A 112 -2.33 -19.83 -4.37
C PRO A 112 -2.22 -21.35 -4.39
N ARG A 113 -1.73 -21.93 -3.28
CA ARG A 113 -1.55 -23.39 -3.15
C ARG A 113 -2.64 -24.04 -2.27
N HIS A 114 -3.45 -23.24 -1.57
CA HIS A 114 -4.44 -23.72 -0.61
C HIS A 114 -5.83 -23.24 -0.98
N PRO A 115 -6.92 -23.94 -0.55
CA PRO A 115 -8.28 -23.47 -0.77
C PRO A 115 -8.56 -22.09 -0.19
N LEU A 116 -8.05 -21.81 1.03
CA LEU A 116 -8.17 -20.49 1.64
C LEU A 116 -7.43 -19.43 0.81
N GLY A 117 -6.23 -19.76 0.32
CA GLY A 117 -5.47 -18.89 -0.56
C GLY A 117 -6.21 -18.58 -1.85
N ARG A 118 -6.91 -19.57 -2.43
CA ARG A 118 -7.73 -19.35 -3.64
C ARG A 118 -8.87 -18.39 -3.37
N LEU A 119 -9.52 -18.49 -2.21
CA LEU A 119 -10.60 -17.59 -1.82
C LEU A 119 -10.08 -16.16 -1.68
N VAL A 120 -8.97 -15.98 -0.97
CA VAL A 120 -8.34 -14.67 -0.75
C VAL A 120 -7.87 -14.08 -2.09
N ALA A 121 -7.20 -14.87 -2.92
CA ALA A 121 -6.71 -14.43 -4.23
C ALA A 121 -7.86 -14.02 -5.15
N HIS A 122 -8.93 -14.82 -5.17
CA HIS A 122 -10.10 -14.53 -6.00
C HIS A 122 -10.79 -13.24 -5.57
N THR A 123 -11.02 -13.07 -4.27
CA THR A 123 -11.65 -11.88 -3.72
C THR A 123 -10.79 -10.63 -4.00
N THR A 124 -9.48 -10.74 -3.77
CA THR A 124 -8.55 -9.63 -4.04
C THR A 124 -8.54 -9.28 -5.53
N ALA A 125 -8.53 -10.30 -6.40
CA ALA A 125 -8.58 -10.08 -7.84
C ALA A 125 -9.86 -9.38 -8.29
N LEU A 126 -11.01 -9.74 -7.71
CA LEU A 126 -12.29 -9.09 -8.00
C LEU A 126 -12.25 -7.61 -7.58
N LEU A 127 -11.70 -7.30 -6.41
CA LEU A 127 -11.57 -5.93 -5.94
C LEU A 127 -10.67 -5.11 -6.86
N LEU A 128 -9.52 -5.66 -7.24
CA LEU A 128 -8.58 -4.99 -8.13
C LEU A 128 -9.18 -4.77 -9.53
N ALA A 129 -9.90 -5.76 -10.04
CA ALA A 129 -10.58 -5.65 -11.33
C ALA A 129 -11.71 -4.62 -11.30
N ALA A 130 -12.30 -4.36 -10.13
CA ALA A 130 -13.33 -3.35 -9.96
C ALA A 130 -12.78 -1.92 -9.79
N GLY A 131 -11.46 -1.72 -9.91
CA GLY A 131 -10.83 -0.39 -9.84
C GLY A 131 -10.41 0.02 -8.43
N THR A 132 -10.33 -0.91 -7.49
CA THR A 132 -9.93 -0.60 -6.10
C THR A 132 -8.54 0.03 -6.04
N LEU A 133 -7.62 -0.36 -6.93
CA LEU A 133 -6.27 0.21 -6.95
C LEU A 133 -6.31 1.71 -7.31
N ASP A 134 -7.15 2.12 -8.26
CA ASP A 134 -7.32 3.52 -8.64
C ASP A 134 -7.89 4.33 -7.46
N VAL A 135 -8.88 3.78 -6.76
CA VAL A 135 -9.47 4.40 -5.57
C VAL A 135 -8.43 4.54 -4.47
N THR A 136 -7.62 3.50 -4.26
CA THR A 136 -6.54 3.51 -3.27
C THR A 136 -5.52 4.60 -3.57
N LEU A 137 -5.07 4.71 -4.82
CA LEU A 137 -4.13 5.77 -5.22
C LEU A 137 -4.72 7.16 -5.03
N SER A 138 -6.00 7.35 -5.32
CA SER A 138 -6.67 8.63 -5.09
C SER A 138 -6.69 9.00 -3.60
N ARG A 139 -6.91 8.04 -2.72
CA ARG A 139 -6.88 8.25 -1.27
C ARG A 139 -5.47 8.56 -0.78
N ILE A 140 -4.47 7.85 -1.28
CA ILE A 140 -3.06 8.12 -0.97
C ILE A 140 -2.70 9.53 -1.39
N ALA A 141 -3.10 9.95 -2.59
CA ALA A 141 -2.84 11.30 -3.09
C ALA A 141 -3.44 12.37 -2.17
N ARG A 142 -4.69 12.21 -1.78
CA ARG A 142 -5.36 13.15 -0.88
C ARG A 142 -4.68 13.24 0.48
N GLU A 143 -4.31 12.08 1.04
CA GLU A 143 -3.65 12.03 2.34
C GLU A 143 -2.26 12.68 2.30
N ALA A 144 -1.48 12.41 1.26
CA ALA A 144 -0.15 13.01 1.07
C ALA A 144 -0.25 14.53 0.85
N GLU A 145 -1.20 14.98 0.05
CA GLU A 145 -1.42 16.41 -0.20
C GLU A 145 -1.87 17.14 1.06
N ARG A 146 -2.74 16.52 1.87
CA ARG A 146 -3.18 17.06 3.15
C ARG A 146 -2.00 17.18 4.12
N SER A 147 -1.18 16.15 4.21
CA SER A 147 0.01 16.14 5.06
C SER A 147 1.01 17.23 4.65
N ALA A 148 1.23 17.42 3.35
CA ALA A 148 2.11 18.46 2.84
C ALA A 148 1.59 19.86 3.19
N ARG A 149 0.29 20.10 3.09
CA ARG A 149 -0.32 21.40 3.46
C ARG A 149 -0.21 21.67 4.96
N GLN A 150 -0.41 20.66 5.80
CA GLN A 150 -0.26 20.78 7.25
C GLN A 150 1.19 21.11 7.63
N GLY A 151 2.15 20.47 6.97
CA GLY A 151 3.57 20.77 7.17
C GLY A 151 3.92 22.22 6.83
N LEU A 152 3.36 22.75 5.74
CA LEU A 152 3.57 24.16 5.36
C LEU A 152 2.90 25.13 6.36
N ALA A 153 1.70 24.81 6.83
CA ALA A 153 1.00 25.63 7.83
C ALA A 153 1.78 25.69 9.15
N GLY A 154 2.36 24.57 9.57
CA GLY A 154 3.18 24.52 10.78
C GLY A 154 4.48 25.31 10.71
N ARG A 155 5.00 25.55 9.51
CA ARG A 155 6.22 26.34 9.30
C ARG A 155 5.99 27.85 9.28
N ARG A 156 4.74 28.29 9.17
CA ARG A 156 4.37 29.72 9.12
C ARG A 156 3.99 30.31 10.47
N SER A 157 3.89 29.49 11.52
CA SER A 157 3.51 29.95 12.87
C SER A 157 4.72 30.16 13.77
#